data_6132147a18a9fde9829ca012e6e9518c
#
_entry.id   6132147a18a9fde9829ca012e6e9518c
#
_cell.length_a   1.000
_cell.length_b   1.000
_cell.length_c   1.000
_cell.angle_alpha   90.00
_cell.angle_beta   90.00
_cell.angle_gamma   90.00
#
_symmetry.space_group_name_H-M   'P 1'
#
loop_
_entity.id
_entity.type
_entity.pdbx_description
1 polymer ?
#
loop_
_entity_poly.entity_id
_entity_poly.type
_entity_poly.pdbx_seq_one_letter_code
_entity_poly.pdbx_strand_id
1 'polypeptide(L)'
;MNLSFISEEYVWECIRMSVYKRIPILVFVNVPHVNFINRAMSIITQISQEKLRSGNLSAEEWALFDDEMLKVFNAPLYVNVIEVKSIEDCISSVNSDLIIKEEIKNVFIDSLPETIDKSDIIKWGEKVGFNVYFTKIEYK
;
A
#
# COMPACT_ATOMS: atom_id res chain seq x y z
N MET A 1 -14.82 2.40 13.51
CA MET A 1 -13.51 2.64 12.90
C MET A 1 -13.68 3.11 11.45
N ASN A 2 -13.03 4.20 11.08
CA ASN A 2 -13.07 4.66 9.70
C ASN A 2 -12.04 3.88 8.88
N LEU A 3 -12.51 3.03 7.95
CA LEU A 3 -11.66 2.20 7.09
C LEU A 3 -11.32 2.87 5.75
N SER A 4 -11.85 4.08 5.52
CA SER A 4 -11.64 4.82 4.29
C SER A 4 -10.65 5.96 4.54
N PHE A 5 -9.66 6.08 3.69
CA PHE A 5 -8.62 7.11 3.76
C PHE A 5 -8.59 7.95 2.49
N ILE A 6 -8.16 9.18 2.60
CA ILE A 6 -7.71 9.92 1.42
C ILE A 6 -6.35 9.36 1.00
N SER A 7 -6.01 9.53 -0.28
CA SER A 7 -4.87 8.84 -0.91
C SER A 7 -3.52 9.05 -0.20
N GLU A 8 -3.22 10.28 0.24
CA GLU A 8 -1.95 10.56 0.92
C GLU A 8 -1.90 9.99 2.33
N GLU A 9 -3.00 10.08 3.08
CA GLU A 9 -3.09 9.50 4.43
C GLU A 9 -2.91 7.98 4.39
N TYR A 10 -3.48 7.35 3.39
CA TYR A 10 -3.38 5.92 3.18
C TYR A 10 -1.92 5.49 2.98
N VAL A 11 -1.21 6.15 2.08
CA VAL A 11 0.21 5.83 1.82
C VAL A 11 1.06 6.08 3.06
N TRP A 12 0.84 7.19 3.73
CA TRP A 12 1.53 7.49 5.00
C TRP A 12 1.28 6.42 6.05
N GLU A 13 0.03 5.95 6.18
CA GLU A 13 -0.29 4.91 7.16
C GLU A 13 0.41 3.59 6.83
N CYS A 14 0.49 3.21 5.55
CA CYS A 14 1.26 2.04 5.12
C CYS A 14 2.73 2.15 5.52
N ILE A 15 3.34 3.32 5.30
CA ILE A 15 4.73 3.59 5.68
C ILE A 15 4.90 3.51 7.20
N ARG A 16 4.03 4.20 7.93
CA ARG A 16 4.10 4.25 9.39
C ARG A 16 4.07 2.85 9.99
N MET A 17 3.15 2.03 9.53
CA MET A 17 3.01 0.66 10.03
C MET A 17 4.17 -0.23 9.61
N SER A 18 4.56 -0.21 8.35
CA SER A 18 5.54 -1.17 7.82
C SER A 18 6.98 -0.74 8.08
N VAL A 19 7.33 0.49 7.75
CA VAL A 19 8.72 0.97 7.82
C VAL A 19 9.12 1.34 9.25
N TYR A 20 8.29 2.11 9.93
CA TYR A 20 8.63 2.64 11.24
C TYR A 20 8.24 1.72 12.39
N LYS A 21 7.08 1.09 12.33
CA LYS A 21 6.62 0.18 13.39
C LYS A 21 6.92 -1.29 13.13
N ARG A 22 7.42 -1.63 11.94
CA ARG A 22 7.77 -2.99 11.55
C ARG A 22 6.59 -3.98 11.66
N ILE A 23 5.39 -3.50 11.41
CA ILE A 23 4.18 -4.32 11.38
C ILE A 23 4.00 -4.85 9.95
N PRO A 24 3.90 -6.18 9.75
CA PRO A 24 3.67 -6.73 8.41
C PRO A 24 2.34 -6.27 7.83
N ILE A 25 2.37 -5.75 6.60
CA ILE A 25 1.17 -5.35 5.88
C ILE A 25 1.19 -5.87 4.45
N LEU A 26 0.01 -6.16 3.92
CA LEU A 26 -0.22 -6.52 2.53
C LEU A 26 -0.99 -5.39 1.85
N VAL A 27 -0.52 -4.95 0.71
CA VAL A 27 -1.14 -3.87 -0.06
C VAL A 27 -1.53 -4.39 -1.43
N PHE A 28 -2.80 -4.26 -1.78
CA PHE A 28 -3.28 -4.48 -3.14
C PHE A 28 -3.34 -3.15 -3.87
N VAL A 29 -2.67 -3.06 -5.00
CA VAL A 29 -2.53 -1.81 -5.77
C VAL A 29 -3.11 -2.00 -7.17
N ASN A 30 -4.12 -1.22 -7.51
CA ASN A 30 -4.74 -1.22 -8.85
C ASN A 30 -3.96 -0.38 -9.86
N VAL A 31 -2.99 0.37 -9.41
CA VAL A 31 -2.12 1.20 -10.25
C VAL A 31 -0.75 0.55 -10.36
N PRO A 32 0.07 0.92 -11.36
CA PRO A 32 1.42 0.38 -11.46
C PRO A 32 2.19 0.52 -10.14
N HIS A 33 2.90 -0.53 -9.77
CA HIS A 33 3.68 -0.61 -8.54
C HIS A 33 4.61 0.60 -8.34
N VAL A 34 5.22 1.08 -9.42
CA VAL A 34 6.11 2.24 -9.38
C VAL A 34 5.41 3.50 -8.86
N ASN A 35 4.13 3.67 -9.16
CA ASN A 35 3.38 4.84 -8.68
C ASN A 35 3.18 4.80 -7.17
N PHE A 36 2.92 3.63 -6.61
CA PHE A 36 2.82 3.47 -5.16
C PHE A 36 4.15 3.77 -4.49
N ILE A 37 5.24 3.20 -4.99
CA ILE A 37 6.59 3.40 -4.43
C ILE A 37 7.01 4.87 -4.57
N ASN A 38 6.75 5.51 -5.70
CA ASN A 38 7.06 6.94 -5.86
C ASN A 38 6.28 7.82 -4.87
N ARG A 39 5.01 7.52 -4.62
CA ARG A 39 4.22 8.23 -3.61
C ARG A 39 4.81 8.04 -2.22
N ALA A 40 5.15 6.80 -1.88
CA ALA A 40 5.77 6.48 -0.59
C ALA A 40 7.11 7.21 -0.43
N MET A 41 7.97 7.15 -1.43
CA MET A 41 9.28 7.81 -1.39
C MET A 41 9.17 9.33 -1.34
N SER A 42 8.19 9.90 -2.04
CA SER A 42 7.94 11.35 -1.97
C SER A 42 7.54 11.79 -0.56
N ILE A 43 6.74 11.01 0.12
CA ILE A 43 6.33 11.28 1.51
C ILE A 43 7.52 11.20 2.45
N ILE A 44 8.34 10.17 2.33
CA ILE A 44 9.48 9.93 3.23
C ILE A 44 10.59 10.94 3.00
N THR A 45 10.94 11.22 1.75
CA THR A 45 12.08 12.07 1.40
C THR A 45 11.71 13.53 1.24
N GLN A 46 10.44 13.85 1.06
CA GLN A 46 9.93 15.16 0.67
C GLN A 46 10.44 15.64 -0.69
N ILE A 47 10.93 14.74 -1.51
CA ILE A 47 11.23 14.98 -2.92
C ILE A 47 9.93 14.86 -3.71
N SER A 48 9.65 15.78 -4.63
CA SER A 48 8.41 15.74 -5.40
C SER A 48 8.30 14.48 -6.26
N GLN A 49 7.09 14.01 -6.49
CA GLN A 49 6.85 12.86 -7.35
C GLN A 49 7.33 13.13 -8.79
N GLU A 50 7.24 14.36 -9.25
CA GLU A 50 7.72 14.76 -10.57
C GLU A 50 9.23 14.56 -10.69
N LYS A 51 10.01 15.00 -9.71
CA LYS A 51 11.45 14.78 -9.67
C LYS A 51 11.79 13.29 -9.65
N LEU A 52 11.09 12.51 -8.83
CA LEU A 52 11.31 11.07 -8.74
C LEU A 52 11.03 10.37 -10.08
N ARG A 53 9.98 10.77 -10.79
CA ARG A 53 9.65 10.19 -12.10
C ARG A 53 10.65 10.57 -13.18
N SER A 54 11.12 11.80 -13.18
CA SER A 54 12.08 12.29 -14.17
C SER A 54 13.50 11.83 -13.91
N GLY A 55 13.81 11.45 -12.66
CA GLY A 55 15.17 11.12 -12.25
C GLY A 55 16.09 12.33 -12.12
N ASN A 56 15.53 13.54 -12.17
CA ASN A 56 16.31 14.77 -12.09
C ASN A 56 16.53 15.17 -10.64
N LEU A 57 17.42 14.45 -9.96
CA LEU A 57 17.75 14.64 -8.55
C LEU A 57 19.19 15.17 -8.42
N SER A 58 19.41 16.02 -7.41
CA SER A 58 20.76 16.41 -7.01
C SER A 58 21.49 15.22 -6.39
N ALA A 59 22.81 15.32 -6.23
CA ALA A 59 23.59 14.29 -5.56
C ALA A 59 23.10 14.05 -4.12
N GLU A 60 22.73 15.11 -3.41
CA GLU A 60 22.19 15.02 -2.05
C GLU A 60 20.83 14.34 -2.02
N GLU A 61 19.97 14.66 -2.97
CA GLU A 61 18.65 14.01 -3.10
C GLU A 61 18.80 12.52 -3.44
N TRP A 62 19.74 12.14 -4.33
CA TRP A 62 20.03 10.75 -4.62
C TRP A 62 20.50 9.97 -3.39
N ALA A 63 21.40 10.58 -2.60
CA ALA A 63 21.89 9.94 -1.38
C ALA A 63 20.75 9.72 -0.38
N LEU A 64 19.87 10.71 -0.21
CA LEU A 64 18.71 10.60 0.66
C LEU A 64 17.74 9.52 0.16
N PHE A 65 17.47 9.49 -1.15
CA PHE A 65 16.60 8.50 -1.76
C PHE A 65 17.13 7.09 -1.52
N ASP A 66 18.41 6.85 -1.74
CA ASP A 66 19.02 5.53 -1.58
C ASP A 66 18.94 5.05 -0.13
N ASP A 67 19.22 5.93 0.83
CA ASP A 67 19.15 5.61 2.26
C ASP A 67 17.72 5.25 2.68
N GLU A 68 16.74 6.03 2.27
CA GLU A 68 15.34 5.78 2.63
C GLU A 68 14.76 4.59 1.87
N MET A 69 15.17 4.38 0.62
CA MET A 69 14.72 3.21 -0.17
C MET A 69 15.19 1.90 0.46
N LEU A 70 16.37 1.88 1.04
CA LEU A 70 16.87 0.71 1.74
C LEU A 70 15.98 0.35 2.93
N LYS A 71 15.48 1.34 3.67
CA LYS A 71 14.54 1.12 4.77
C LYS A 71 13.21 0.54 4.28
N VAL A 72 12.69 1.06 3.18
CA VAL A 72 11.45 0.56 2.57
C VAL A 72 11.65 -0.87 2.07
N PHE A 73 12.76 -1.14 1.41
CA PHE A 73 13.10 -2.47 0.90
C PHE A 73 13.18 -3.53 2.01
N ASN A 74 13.68 -3.15 3.17
CA ASN A 74 13.82 -4.05 4.32
C ASN A 74 12.57 -4.10 5.21
N ALA A 75 11.55 -3.31 4.91
CA ALA A 75 10.31 -3.29 5.69
C ALA A 75 9.42 -4.50 5.34
N PRO A 76 8.60 -4.98 6.28
CA PRO A 76 7.63 -6.05 6.02
C PRO A 76 6.40 -5.49 5.27
N LEU A 77 6.64 -4.91 4.12
CA LEU A 77 5.67 -4.32 3.21
C LEU A 77 5.57 -5.17 1.96
N TYR A 78 4.43 -5.82 1.78
CA TYR A 78 4.18 -6.73 0.66
C TYR A 78 3.18 -6.07 -0.28
N VAL A 79 3.62 -5.74 -1.49
CA VAL A 79 2.80 -5.04 -2.48
C VAL A 79 2.41 -5.99 -3.60
N ASN A 80 1.11 -6.12 -3.83
CA ASN A 80 0.54 -6.96 -4.87
C ASN A 80 -0.17 -6.07 -5.88
N VAL A 81 0.32 -6.05 -7.11
CA VAL A 81 -0.28 -5.28 -8.20
C VAL A 81 -1.30 -6.16 -8.90
N ILE A 82 -2.57 -5.86 -8.70
CA ILE A 82 -3.68 -6.61 -9.30
C ILE A 82 -4.77 -5.66 -9.74
N GLU A 83 -5.56 -6.08 -10.71
CA GLU A 83 -6.77 -5.36 -11.08
C GLU A 83 -7.91 -5.89 -10.21
N VAL A 84 -8.38 -5.07 -9.26
CA VAL A 84 -9.44 -5.45 -8.34
C VAL A 84 -10.79 -5.09 -8.96
N LYS A 85 -11.51 -6.10 -9.45
CA LYS A 85 -12.88 -5.95 -9.98
C LYS A 85 -13.92 -6.50 -9.01
N SER A 86 -13.52 -7.44 -8.17
CA SER A 86 -14.36 -8.09 -7.18
C SER A 86 -13.54 -8.47 -5.96
N ILE A 87 -14.23 -8.83 -4.87
CA ILE A 87 -13.56 -9.31 -3.66
C ILE A 87 -12.79 -10.61 -3.93
N GLU A 88 -13.27 -11.44 -4.86
CA GLU A 88 -12.63 -12.70 -5.23
C GLU A 88 -11.23 -12.47 -5.83
N ASP A 89 -11.00 -11.36 -6.51
CA ASP A 89 -9.68 -11.02 -7.03
C ASP A 89 -8.66 -10.86 -5.88
N CYS A 90 -9.07 -10.22 -4.80
CA CYS A 90 -8.24 -10.10 -3.60
C CYS A 90 -8.02 -11.46 -2.95
N ILE A 91 -9.08 -12.24 -2.77
CA ILE A 91 -9.03 -13.56 -2.14
C ILE A 91 -8.10 -14.50 -2.91
N SER A 92 -8.23 -14.56 -4.23
CA SER A 92 -7.44 -15.46 -5.07
C SER A 92 -5.98 -15.08 -5.18
N SER A 93 -5.63 -13.81 -4.96
CA SER A 93 -4.25 -13.34 -5.03
C SER A 93 -3.53 -13.38 -3.68
N VAL A 94 -4.21 -13.74 -2.61
CA VAL A 94 -3.60 -13.87 -1.28
C VAL A 94 -2.75 -15.14 -1.23
N ASN A 95 -1.47 -14.96 -0.90
CA ASN A 95 -0.57 -16.08 -0.64
C ASN A 95 -0.72 -16.51 0.82
N SER A 96 -1.41 -17.61 1.05
CA SER A 96 -1.69 -18.12 2.40
C SER A 96 -0.41 -18.45 3.19
N ASP A 97 0.60 -18.98 2.52
CA ASP A 97 1.86 -19.32 3.17
C ASP A 97 2.60 -18.07 3.65
N LEU A 98 2.60 -17.02 2.84
CA LEU A 98 3.19 -15.73 3.20
C LEU A 98 2.46 -15.12 4.40
N ILE A 99 1.14 -15.16 4.41
CA ILE A 99 0.33 -14.60 5.49
C ILE A 99 0.62 -15.30 6.81
N ILE A 100 0.70 -16.62 6.79
CA ILE A 100 1.01 -17.42 8.00
C ILE A 100 2.45 -17.15 8.45
N LYS A 101 3.41 -17.23 7.54
CA LYS A 101 4.83 -17.04 7.85
C LYS A 101 5.15 -15.68 8.42
N GLU A 102 4.60 -14.63 7.83
CA GLU A 102 4.87 -13.24 8.20
C GLU A 102 3.85 -12.67 9.20
N GLU A 103 2.87 -13.47 9.60
CA GLU A 103 1.81 -13.07 10.55
C GLU A 103 1.08 -11.79 10.10
N ILE A 104 0.76 -11.69 8.81
CA ILE A 104 0.08 -10.53 8.25
C ILE A 104 -1.37 -10.49 8.75
N LYS A 105 -1.74 -9.35 9.36
CA LYS A 105 -3.11 -9.12 9.85
C LYS A 105 -3.71 -7.82 9.31
N ASN A 106 -2.94 -7.02 8.60
CA ASN A 106 -3.39 -5.74 8.07
C ASN A 106 -3.28 -5.76 6.54
N VAL A 107 -4.38 -5.46 5.89
CA VAL A 107 -4.50 -5.45 4.44
C VAL A 107 -4.99 -4.09 3.98
N PHE A 108 -4.29 -3.51 3.03
CA PHE A 108 -4.65 -2.23 2.42
C PHE A 108 -5.03 -2.47 0.96
N ILE A 109 -6.11 -1.83 0.52
CA ILE A 109 -6.55 -1.89 -0.87
C ILE A 109 -6.55 -0.47 -1.43
N ASP A 110 -5.65 -0.21 -2.37
CA ASP A 110 -5.55 1.09 -3.04
C ASP A 110 -6.57 1.13 -4.18
N SER A 111 -7.38 2.20 -4.18
CA SER A 111 -8.36 2.48 -5.24
C SER A 111 -9.44 1.40 -5.36
N LEU A 112 -10.19 1.19 -4.28
CA LEU A 112 -11.32 0.26 -4.28
C LEU A 112 -12.41 0.73 -5.26
N PRO A 113 -12.80 -0.10 -6.26
CA PRO A 113 -13.87 0.26 -7.18
C PRO A 113 -15.22 0.45 -6.47
N GLU A 114 -16.03 1.38 -6.98
CA GLU A 114 -17.39 1.60 -6.45
C GLU A 114 -18.31 0.39 -6.61
N THR A 115 -18.01 -0.47 -7.58
CA THR A 115 -18.76 -1.70 -7.83
C THR A 115 -18.63 -2.73 -6.71
N ILE A 116 -17.62 -2.59 -5.85
CA ILE A 116 -17.42 -3.47 -4.71
C ILE A 116 -18.10 -2.87 -3.48
N ASP A 117 -18.98 -3.66 -2.86
CA ASP A 117 -19.65 -3.25 -1.64
C ASP A 117 -18.66 -3.30 -0.47
N LYS A 118 -18.58 -2.21 0.28
CA LYS A 118 -17.76 -2.12 1.49
C LYS A 118 -18.07 -3.22 2.48
N SER A 119 -19.36 -3.60 2.61
CA SER A 119 -19.77 -4.64 3.55
C SER A 119 -19.16 -5.99 3.21
N ASP A 120 -18.95 -6.30 1.94
CA ASP A 120 -18.31 -7.54 1.50
C ASP A 120 -16.84 -7.57 1.89
N ILE A 121 -16.14 -6.45 1.74
CA ILE A 121 -14.74 -6.31 2.16
C ILE A 121 -14.61 -6.48 3.68
N ILE A 122 -15.47 -5.83 4.45
CA ILE A 122 -15.47 -5.90 5.91
C ILE A 122 -15.74 -7.34 6.37
N LYS A 123 -16.73 -8.00 5.77
CA LYS A 123 -17.06 -9.40 6.08
C LYS A 123 -15.90 -10.34 5.78
N TRP A 124 -15.24 -10.13 4.64
CA TRP A 124 -14.06 -10.93 4.30
C TRP A 124 -12.95 -10.74 5.33
N GLY A 125 -12.66 -9.50 5.69
CA GLY A 125 -11.65 -9.19 6.71
C GLY A 125 -11.96 -9.85 8.04
N GLU A 126 -13.20 -9.75 8.52
CA GLU A 126 -13.65 -10.38 9.76
C GLU A 126 -13.52 -11.91 9.71
N LYS A 127 -13.89 -12.51 8.58
CA LYS A 127 -13.84 -13.96 8.38
C LYS A 127 -12.42 -14.51 8.46
N VAL A 128 -11.44 -13.79 7.88
CA VAL A 128 -10.05 -14.25 7.81
C VAL A 128 -9.16 -13.65 8.91
N GLY A 129 -9.71 -12.76 9.73
CA GLY A 129 -8.98 -12.13 10.82
C GLY A 129 -8.09 -10.97 10.41
N PHE A 130 -8.40 -10.31 9.30
CA PHE A 130 -7.67 -9.14 8.82
C PHE A 130 -8.34 -7.84 9.25
N ASN A 131 -7.52 -6.84 9.54
CA ASN A 131 -7.94 -5.45 9.52
C ASN A 131 -7.79 -4.96 8.08
N VAL A 132 -8.87 -4.51 7.48
CA VAL A 132 -8.89 -4.08 6.08
C VAL A 132 -9.08 -2.58 6.00
N TYR A 133 -8.20 -1.92 5.27
CA TYR A 133 -8.21 -0.48 5.01
C TYR A 133 -8.26 -0.26 3.51
N PHE A 134 -8.95 0.77 3.05
CA PHE A 134 -9.04 1.01 1.62
C PHE A 134 -9.19 2.49 1.28
N THR A 135 -8.79 2.84 0.06
CA THR A 135 -9.12 4.13 -0.55
C THR A 135 -10.18 3.90 -1.62
N LYS A 136 -11.04 4.90 -1.81
CA LYS A 136 -12.00 4.87 -2.90
C LYS A 136 -11.39 5.49 -4.15
N ILE A 137 -11.85 5.03 -5.31
CA ILE A 137 -11.53 5.71 -6.56
C ILE A 137 -12.27 7.04 -6.54
N GLU A 138 -11.51 8.14 -6.66
CA GLU A 138 -12.08 9.47 -6.82
C GLU A 138 -12.20 9.76 -8.31
N TYR A 139 -13.44 9.95 -8.76
CA TYR A 139 -13.71 10.43 -10.12
C TYR A 139 -13.63 11.95 -10.11
N LYS A 140 -12.74 12.47 -10.92
CA LYS A 140 -12.66 13.92 -11.17
C LYS A 140 -13.59 14.33 -12.31
#